data_3b6e776450885226c1fa817192251823
#
_entry.id   3b6e776450885226c1fa817192251823
#
_cell.length_a   1.000
_cell.length_b   1.000
_cell.length_c   1.000
_cell.angle_alpha   90.00
_cell.angle_beta   90.00
_cell.angle_gamma   90.00
#
_symmetry.space_group_name_H-M   'P 1'
#
loop_
_entity.id
_entity.type
_entity.pdbx_description
1 polymer ?
#
loop_
_entity_poly.entity_id
_entity_poly.type
_entity_poly.pdbx_seq_one_letter_code
_entity_poly.pdbx_strand_id
1 'polypeptide(L)'
;MATSTYPTIEQTVGNTPLVRLQRIPGAAGQARGNVILAKLEGNNPAGSVKDRPALSMILHAEERGEIKPGDTLIEATSGNTGIALAMTAAMRGYRMVLIMPDNLSVERRAAMAAYGAELILTPASKGGMEYARDLATSMQAEGKGKVLDQFGNPDNPRAHIEGTGPEIWTQTEGRVSHFVSAMGTTGTIMGVSTYLKSRNAHVQVVGAQPAEGSQIPGIRKWPEAYMPAIFDASLVDAYESIGQAEAETMARRLAAEEGIFGGISSAGALVAALRVAERVENATIVFIVCDRGDRYLSTGVFNENR
;
A
#
# COMPACT_ATOMS: atom_id res chain seq x y z
N MET A 1 -8.55 15.47 -30.69
CA MET A 1 -9.52 14.42 -30.36
C MET A 1 -10.43 14.98 -29.28
N ALA A 2 -11.75 14.87 -29.40
CA ALA A 2 -12.65 15.31 -28.34
C ALA A 2 -12.36 14.47 -27.07
N THR A 3 -12.01 15.12 -25.98
CA THR A 3 -11.84 14.45 -24.69
C THR A 3 -13.19 13.84 -24.32
N SER A 4 -13.23 12.51 -24.14
CA SER A 4 -14.45 11.82 -23.69
C SER A 4 -14.93 12.45 -22.38
N THR A 5 -16.22 12.70 -22.26
CA THR A 5 -16.86 13.24 -21.05
C THR A 5 -16.84 12.24 -19.89
N TYR A 6 -16.55 10.98 -20.18
CA TYR A 6 -16.56 9.89 -19.20
C TYR A 6 -15.16 9.39 -18.91
N PRO A 7 -14.82 9.15 -17.60
CA PRO A 7 -13.50 8.66 -17.22
C PRO A 7 -13.29 7.21 -17.67
N THR A 8 -12.05 6.88 -17.99
CA THR A 8 -11.59 5.49 -18.13
C THR A 8 -11.29 4.92 -16.74
N ILE A 9 -11.13 3.58 -16.63
CA ILE A 9 -10.85 2.94 -15.33
C ILE A 9 -9.54 3.44 -14.71
N GLU A 10 -8.50 3.74 -15.50
CA GLU A 10 -7.24 4.29 -15.00
C GLU A 10 -7.40 5.67 -14.36
N GLN A 11 -8.32 6.48 -14.84
CA GLN A 11 -8.63 7.81 -14.31
C GLN A 11 -9.40 7.76 -12.98
N THR A 12 -9.85 6.57 -12.57
CA THR A 12 -10.48 6.35 -11.27
C THR A 12 -9.49 5.90 -10.19
N VAL A 13 -8.23 5.72 -10.54
CA VAL A 13 -7.16 5.50 -9.55
C VAL A 13 -6.89 6.79 -8.80
N GLY A 14 -6.98 6.74 -7.48
CA GLY A 14 -6.85 7.91 -6.64
C GLY A 14 -8.19 8.54 -6.26
N ASN A 15 -8.15 9.78 -5.79
CA ASN A 15 -9.29 10.51 -5.24
C ASN A 15 -10.10 9.71 -4.21
N THR A 16 -9.38 8.90 -3.43
CA THR A 16 -9.99 8.02 -2.44
C THR A 16 -10.58 8.82 -1.27
N PRO A 17 -11.67 8.34 -0.64
CA PRO A 17 -12.28 9.01 0.49
C PRO A 17 -11.32 9.15 1.68
N LEU A 18 -11.44 10.25 2.40
CA LEU A 18 -10.89 10.45 3.74
C LEU A 18 -12.05 10.54 4.73
N VAL A 19 -12.14 9.61 5.67
CA VAL A 19 -13.27 9.52 6.60
C VAL A 19 -12.83 9.58 8.04
N ARG A 20 -13.65 10.21 8.91
CA ARG A 20 -13.38 10.32 10.34
C ARG A 20 -13.86 9.07 11.07
N LEU A 21 -13.02 8.50 11.94
CA LEU A 21 -13.46 7.49 12.89
C LEU A 21 -14.36 8.10 13.98
N GLN A 22 -15.38 7.35 14.37
CA GLN A 22 -16.40 7.83 15.30
C GLN A 22 -16.42 7.09 16.63
N ARG A 23 -16.17 5.77 16.62
CA ARG A 23 -16.38 4.89 17.78
C ARG A 23 -15.08 4.39 18.39
N ILE A 24 -14.13 3.95 17.58
CA ILE A 24 -12.85 3.37 18.04
C ILE A 24 -12.03 4.36 18.90
N PRO A 25 -11.94 5.67 18.58
CA PRO A 25 -11.20 6.61 19.42
C PRO A 25 -11.79 6.77 20.83
N GLY A 26 -13.08 6.46 21.01
CA GLY A 26 -13.75 6.51 22.31
C GLY A 26 -13.79 7.88 22.95
N ALA A 27 -14.32 7.96 24.17
CA ALA A 27 -14.46 9.20 24.92
C ALA A 27 -13.09 9.83 25.27
N ALA A 28 -12.08 9.03 25.57
CA ALA A 28 -10.73 9.50 25.91
C ALA A 28 -10.05 10.22 24.72
N GLY A 29 -10.16 9.66 23.51
CA GLY A 29 -9.64 10.30 22.29
C GLY A 29 -10.38 11.59 21.96
N GLN A 30 -11.69 11.59 22.13
CA GLN A 30 -12.52 12.79 21.93
C GLN A 30 -12.21 13.89 22.96
N ALA A 31 -11.97 13.54 24.22
CA ALA A 31 -11.63 14.50 25.28
C ALA A 31 -10.31 15.23 25.02
N ARG A 32 -9.37 14.61 24.26
CA ARG A 32 -8.11 15.26 23.85
C ARG A 32 -8.25 16.16 22.62
N GLY A 33 -9.44 16.26 22.02
CA GLY A 33 -9.66 17.05 20.80
C GLY A 33 -9.01 16.49 19.54
N ASN A 34 -8.54 15.24 19.57
CA ASN A 34 -7.93 14.61 18.41
C ASN A 34 -8.97 14.13 17.38
N VAL A 35 -8.64 14.27 16.10
CA VAL A 35 -9.42 13.75 14.98
C VAL A 35 -8.58 12.67 14.27
N ILE A 36 -9.10 11.44 14.19
CA ILE A 36 -8.45 10.35 13.48
C ILE A 36 -9.18 10.09 12.17
N LEU A 37 -8.44 10.18 11.07
CA LEU A 37 -8.93 10.11 9.71
C LEU A 37 -8.34 8.89 8.98
N ALA A 38 -9.20 8.11 8.34
CA ALA A 38 -8.85 6.95 7.54
C ALA A 38 -8.86 7.31 6.05
N LYS A 39 -7.72 7.21 5.37
CA LYS A 39 -7.60 7.33 3.92
C LYS A 39 -7.87 5.99 3.27
N LEU A 40 -9.02 5.84 2.62
CA LEU A 40 -9.56 4.56 2.15
C LEU A 40 -8.95 4.13 0.81
N GLU A 41 -7.69 3.70 0.81
CA GLU A 41 -6.99 3.26 -0.40
C GLU A 41 -7.53 1.93 -0.97
N GLY A 42 -8.28 1.16 -0.19
CA GLY A 42 -9.05 0.02 -0.68
C GLY A 42 -10.14 0.37 -1.70
N ASN A 43 -10.48 1.65 -1.86
CA ASN A 43 -11.46 2.14 -2.84
C ASN A 43 -10.86 2.36 -4.24
N ASN A 44 -9.55 2.21 -4.42
CA ASN A 44 -8.96 2.15 -5.77
C ASN A 44 -9.52 0.96 -6.56
N PRO A 45 -9.52 0.99 -7.91
CA PRO A 45 -10.17 -0.02 -8.76
C PRO A 45 -9.71 -1.46 -8.52
N ALA A 46 -8.41 -1.71 -8.37
CA ALA A 46 -7.91 -3.03 -8.01
C ALA A 46 -7.94 -3.29 -6.49
N GLY A 47 -8.44 -2.35 -5.69
CA GLY A 47 -8.76 -2.49 -4.28
C GLY A 47 -7.59 -2.30 -3.31
N SER A 48 -6.56 -1.53 -3.67
CA SER A 48 -5.47 -1.22 -2.75
C SER A 48 -4.69 0.06 -3.07
N VAL A 49 -3.87 0.48 -2.13
CA VAL A 49 -2.90 1.56 -2.27
C VAL A 49 -1.90 1.31 -3.40
N LYS A 50 -1.72 0.07 -3.84
CA LYS A 50 -0.75 -0.32 -4.88
C LYS A 50 -1.21 0.00 -6.30
N ASP A 51 -2.48 0.34 -6.48
CA ASP A 51 -3.01 0.79 -7.77
C ASP A 51 -2.29 2.05 -8.25
N ARG A 52 -1.99 2.95 -7.34
CA ARG A 52 -1.28 4.21 -7.61
C ARG A 52 0.16 3.99 -8.10
N PRO A 53 1.05 3.32 -7.35
CA PRO A 53 2.40 3.08 -7.85
C PRO A 53 2.45 2.17 -9.07
N ALA A 54 1.55 1.19 -9.21
CA ALA A 54 1.50 0.35 -10.41
C ALA A 54 1.23 1.18 -11.67
N LEU A 55 0.24 2.07 -11.61
CA LEU A 55 -0.07 2.98 -12.71
C LEU A 55 1.08 3.96 -12.96
N SER A 56 1.64 4.58 -11.91
CA SER A 56 2.73 5.54 -12.02
C SER A 56 3.98 4.94 -12.65
N MET A 57 4.41 3.77 -12.20
CA MET A 57 5.60 3.09 -12.74
C MET A 57 5.46 2.79 -14.23
N ILE A 58 4.28 2.35 -14.69
CA ILE A 58 4.03 2.05 -16.10
C ILE A 58 3.95 3.34 -16.92
N LEU A 59 3.18 4.34 -16.49
CA LEU A 59 3.03 5.60 -17.23
C LEU A 59 4.36 6.32 -17.42
N HIS A 60 5.16 6.44 -16.36
CA HIS A 60 6.44 7.16 -16.47
C HIS A 60 7.50 6.35 -17.24
N ALA A 61 7.46 5.03 -17.18
CA ALA A 61 8.31 4.20 -18.06
C ALA A 61 7.93 4.38 -19.54
N GLU A 62 6.64 4.50 -19.87
CA GLU A 62 6.18 4.85 -21.23
C GLU A 62 6.65 6.25 -21.64
N GLU A 63 6.49 7.25 -20.79
CA GLU A 63 6.92 8.63 -21.05
C GLU A 63 8.42 8.72 -21.34
N ARG A 64 9.24 7.91 -20.66
CA ARG A 64 10.69 7.82 -20.91
C ARG A 64 11.03 6.96 -22.12
N GLY A 65 10.07 6.29 -22.74
CA GLY A 65 10.30 5.39 -23.87
C GLY A 65 10.99 4.07 -23.48
N GLU A 66 10.97 3.69 -22.21
CA GLU A 66 11.55 2.44 -21.71
C GLU A 66 10.69 1.21 -22.04
N ILE A 67 9.40 1.41 -22.16
CA ILE A 67 8.38 0.40 -22.52
C ILE A 67 7.34 0.97 -23.47
N LYS A 68 6.66 0.10 -24.20
CA LYS A 68 5.53 0.45 -25.08
C LYS A 68 4.48 -0.65 -25.05
N PRO A 69 3.20 -0.35 -25.35
CA PRO A 69 2.15 -1.37 -25.45
C PRO A 69 2.60 -2.56 -26.29
N GLY A 70 2.30 -3.77 -25.83
CA GLY A 70 2.76 -5.05 -26.39
C GLY A 70 4.02 -5.62 -25.76
N ASP A 71 4.81 -4.82 -25.05
CA ASP A 71 5.98 -5.32 -24.32
C ASP A 71 5.57 -6.22 -23.14
N THR A 72 6.52 -7.03 -22.68
CA THR A 72 6.35 -7.88 -21.50
C THR A 72 6.93 -7.20 -20.27
N LEU A 73 6.09 -7.03 -19.24
CA LEU A 73 6.47 -6.56 -17.92
C LEU A 73 6.63 -7.75 -16.97
N ILE A 74 7.62 -7.70 -16.10
CA ILE A 74 7.91 -8.75 -15.13
C ILE A 74 7.96 -8.13 -13.74
N GLU A 75 7.36 -8.80 -12.75
CA GLU A 75 7.50 -8.38 -11.35
C GLU A 75 7.45 -9.59 -10.41
N ALA A 76 8.34 -9.59 -9.42
CA ALA A 76 8.29 -10.55 -8.33
C ALA A 76 7.41 -9.96 -7.20
N THR A 77 6.23 -10.53 -7.00
CA THR A 77 5.30 -10.00 -6.00
C THR A 77 4.27 -11.03 -5.58
N SER A 78 3.91 -11.01 -4.32
CA SER A 78 2.96 -11.95 -3.71
C SER A 78 1.65 -11.30 -3.27
N GLY A 79 1.46 -10.02 -3.55
CA GLY A 79 0.36 -9.27 -2.93
C GLY A 79 -0.33 -8.29 -3.85
N ASN A 80 -0.76 -7.21 -3.23
CA ASN A 80 -1.53 -6.14 -3.87
C ASN A 80 -0.85 -5.52 -5.09
N THR A 81 0.49 -5.45 -5.08
CA THR A 81 1.26 -4.94 -6.23
C THR A 81 1.02 -5.78 -7.48
N GLY A 82 1.01 -7.12 -7.36
CA GLY A 82 0.75 -8.00 -8.49
C GLY A 82 -0.63 -7.82 -9.08
N ILE A 83 -1.65 -7.67 -8.23
CA ILE A 83 -3.03 -7.42 -8.69
C ILE A 83 -3.12 -6.07 -9.41
N ALA A 84 -2.52 -5.02 -8.83
CA ALA A 84 -2.52 -3.69 -9.41
C ALA A 84 -1.75 -3.61 -10.74
N LEU A 85 -0.59 -4.26 -10.83
CA LEU A 85 0.18 -4.35 -12.07
C LEU A 85 -0.56 -5.15 -13.14
N ALA A 86 -1.20 -6.26 -12.78
CA ALA A 86 -2.01 -7.04 -13.71
C ALA A 86 -3.17 -6.20 -14.28
N MET A 87 -3.89 -5.47 -13.44
CA MET A 87 -4.94 -4.55 -13.86
C MET A 87 -4.39 -3.47 -14.81
N THR A 88 -3.30 -2.80 -14.41
CA THR A 88 -2.73 -1.71 -15.21
C THR A 88 -2.19 -2.22 -16.55
N ALA A 89 -1.54 -3.37 -16.57
CA ALA A 89 -1.06 -4.01 -17.78
C ALA A 89 -2.22 -4.35 -18.73
N ALA A 90 -3.31 -4.89 -18.20
CA ALA A 90 -4.52 -5.17 -19.00
C ALA A 90 -5.11 -3.90 -19.64
N MET A 91 -5.19 -2.80 -18.86
CA MET A 91 -5.72 -1.51 -19.35
C MET A 91 -4.86 -0.90 -20.47
N ARG A 92 -3.54 -1.09 -20.39
CA ARG A 92 -2.58 -0.42 -21.27
C ARG A 92 -1.97 -1.32 -22.35
N GLY A 93 -2.44 -2.57 -22.45
CA GLY A 93 -2.05 -3.49 -23.50
C GLY A 93 -0.64 -4.10 -23.33
N TYR A 94 -0.19 -4.31 -22.12
CA TYR A 94 1.05 -5.03 -21.79
C TYR A 94 0.78 -6.50 -21.50
N ARG A 95 1.79 -7.34 -21.75
CA ARG A 95 1.84 -8.69 -21.20
C ARG A 95 2.44 -8.62 -19.80
N MET A 96 1.74 -9.15 -18.79
CA MET A 96 2.21 -9.13 -17.41
C MET A 96 2.61 -10.53 -16.95
N VAL A 97 3.85 -10.69 -16.52
CA VAL A 97 4.38 -11.91 -15.91
C VAL A 97 4.66 -11.64 -14.43
N LEU A 98 3.98 -12.37 -13.56
CA LEU A 98 4.11 -12.24 -12.10
C LEU A 98 4.74 -13.49 -11.53
N ILE A 99 5.83 -13.33 -10.78
CA ILE A 99 6.59 -14.42 -10.18
C ILE A 99 6.33 -14.40 -8.67
N MET A 100 5.93 -15.53 -8.11
CA MET A 100 5.54 -15.62 -6.71
C MET A 100 5.71 -17.02 -6.13
N PRO A 101 5.93 -17.17 -4.81
CA PRO A 101 5.91 -18.46 -4.15
C PRO A 101 4.54 -19.15 -4.28
N ASP A 102 4.54 -20.48 -4.35
CA ASP A 102 3.36 -21.33 -4.58
C ASP A 102 2.40 -21.41 -3.37
N ASN A 103 2.81 -20.96 -2.19
CA ASN A 103 2.04 -20.97 -0.95
C ASN A 103 1.09 -19.77 -0.77
N LEU A 104 0.87 -18.98 -1.81
CA LEU A 104 -0.04 -17.84 -1.75
C LEU A 104 -1.51 -18.24 -1.85
N SER A 105 -2.38 -17.36 -1.33
CA SER A 105 -3.83 -17.57 -1.36
C SER A 105 -4.37 -17.71 -2.78
N VAL A 106 -5.36 -18.59 -2.94
CA VAL A 106 -5.99 -18.87 -4.23
C VAL A 106 -6.67 -17.63 -4.79
N GLU A 107 -7.26 -16.80 -3.93
CA GLU A 107 -7.98 -15.58 -4.30
C GLU A 107 -7.05 -14.56 -4.98
N ARG A 108 -5.83 -14.39 -4.45
CA ARG A 108 -4.85 -13.47 -5.05
C ARG A 108 -4.41 -13.94 -6.43
N ARG A 109 -4.12 -15.24 -6.57
CA ARG A 109 -3.76 -15.85 -7.86
C ARG A 109 -4.90 -15.73 -8.86
N ALA A 110 -6.14 -16.01 -8.43
CA ALA A 110 -7.32 -15.89 -9.27
C ALA A 110 -7.55 -14.44 -9.75
N ALA A 111 -7.38 -13.45 -8.86
CA ALA A 111 -7.51 -12.03 -9.22
C ALA A 111 -6.47 -11.60 -10.27
N MET A 112 -5.20 -11.98 -10.11
CA MET A 112 -4.15 -11.68 -11.08
C MET A 112 -4.42 -12.35 -12.44
N ALA A 113 -4.82 -13.63 -12.44
CA ALA A 113 -5.16 -14.37 -13.64
C ALA A 113 -6.40 -13.80 -14.34
N ALA A 114 -7.40 -13.30 -13.60
CA ALA A 114 -8.58 -12.66 -14.16
C ALA A 114 -8.25 -11.40 -14.97
N TYR A 115 -7.19 -10.67 -14.61
CA TYR A 115 -6.65 -9.56 -15.40
C TYR A 115 -5.74 -10.02 -16.56
N GLY A 116 -5.57 -11.34 -16.77
CA GLY A 116 -4.77 -11.87 -17.87
C GLY A 116 -3.27 -11.97 -17.59
N ALA A 117 -2.83 -11.84 -16.34
CA ALA A 117 -1.41 -12.02 -16.00
C ALA A 117 -0.99 -13.49 -16.08
N GLU A 118 0.20 -13.72 -16.62
CA GLU A 118 0.90 -15.01 -16.55
C GLU A 118 1.52 -15.17 -15.17
N LEU A 119 1.27 -16.30 -14.51
CA LEU A 119 1.78 -16.57 -13.16
C LEU A 119 2.87 -17.65 -13.20
N ILE A 120 4.07 -17.31 -12.75
CA ILE A 120 5.15 -18.24 -12.52
C ILE A 120 5.22 -18.53 -11.02
N LEU A 121 4.84 -19.76 -10.64
CA LEU A 121 4.89 -20.19 -9.25
C LEU A 121 6.27 -20.80 -8.94
N THR A 122 6.92 -20.29 -7.92
CA THR A 122 8.22 -20.79 -7.44
C THR A 122 8.01 -21.61 -6.17
N PRO A 123 8.76 -22.71 -5.96
CA PRO A 123 8.67 -23.47 -4.72
C PRO A 123 9.04 -22.58 -3.52
N ALA A 124 8.13 -22.43 -2.55
CA ALA A 124 8.36 -21.64 -1.34
C ALA A 124 9.60 -22.11 -0.56
N SER A 125 9.94 -23.40 -0.65
CA SER A 125 11.14 -24.01 -0.05
C SER A 125 12.48 -23.53 -0.65
N LYS A 126 12.47 -22.86 -1.81
CA LYS A 126 13.69 -22.36 -2.49
C LYS A 126 14.07 -20.92 -2.13
N GLY A 127 13.54 -20.36 -1.06
CA GLY A 127 13.89 -19.00 -0.62
C GLY A 127 12.76 -17.96 -0.81
N GLY A 128 11.53 -18.42 -1.11
CA GLY A 128 10.38 -17.54 -1.11
C GLY A 128 10.46 -16.39 -2.11
N MET A 129 10.31 -15.16 -1.60
CA MET A 129 10.30 -13.94 -2.44
C MET A 129 11.68 -13.56 -2.96
N GLU A 130 12.75 -13.86 -2.25
CA GLU A 130 14.12 -13.61 -2.71
C GLU A 130 14.40 -14.40 -4.00
N TYR A 131 14.08 -15.69 -4.01
CA TYR A 131 14.22 -16.52 -5.21
C TYR A 131 13.35 -16.02 -6.37
N ALA A 132 12.12 -15.55 -6.08
CA ALA A 132 11.26 -14.97 -7.12
C ALA A 132 11.86 -13.69 -7.72
N ARG A 133 12.51 -12.85 -6.92
CA ARG A 133 13.21 -11.63 -7.37
C ARG A 133 14.43 -11.96 -8.24
N ASP A 134 15.24 -12.95 -7.82
CA ASP A 134 16.39 -13.40 -8.59
C ASP A 134 15.97 -13.93 -9.96
N LEU A 135 14.87 -14.70 -9.99
CA LEU A 135 14.30 -15.21 -11.25
C LEU A 135 13.81 -14.07 -12.15
N ALA A 136 13.12 -13.06 -11.60
CA ALA A 136 12.70 -11.89 -12.36
C ALA A 136 13.89 -11.16 -12.99
N THR A 137 14.95 -10.96 -12.21
CA THR A 137 16.19 -10.31 -12.67
C THR A 137 16.88 -11.14 -13.77
N SER A 138 16.95 -12.48 -13.62
CA SER A 138 17.47 -13.36 -14.64
C SER A 138 16.67 -13.29 -15.93
N MET A 139 15.35 -13.32 -15.85
CA MET A 139 14.46 -13.21 -17.02
C MET A 139 14.65 -11.88 -17.76
N GLN A 140 14.84 -10.78 -17.03
CA GLN A 140 15.16 -9.50 -17.65
C GLN A 140 16.52 -9.51 -18.34
N ALA A 141 17.56 -10.10 -17.72
CA ALA A 141 18.88 -10.24 -18.33
C ALA A 141 18.85 -11.11 -19.60
N GLU A 142 17.94 -12.07 -19.68
CA GLU A 142 17.68 -12.91 -20.86
C GLU A 142 16.80 -12.21 -21.93
N GLY A 143 16.41 -10.95 -21.71
CA GLY A 143 15.58 -10.20 -22.65
C GLY A 143 14.10 -10.61 -22.71
N LYS A 144 13.60 -11.33 -21.70
CA LYS A 144 12.22 -11.84 -21.65
C LYS A 144 11.17 -10.76 -21.27
N GLY A 145 11.63 -9.60 -20.77
CA GLY A 145 10.77 -8.49 -20.41
C GLY A 145 11.47 -7.47 -19.53
N LYS A 146 10.73 -6.43 -19.12
CA LYS A 146 11.22 -5.35 -18.24
C LYS A 146 10.72 -5.58 -16.82
N VAL A 147 11.61 -5.58 -15.84
CA VAL A 147 11.27 -5.55 -14.40
C VAL A 147 11.01 -4.10 -13.98
N LEU A 148 9.90 -3.85 -13.29
CA LEU A 148 9.51 -2.51 -12.83
C LEU A 148 10.19 -2.13 -11.50
N ASP A 149 10.52 -3.11 -10.65
CA ASP A 149 11.22 -2.98 -9.37
C ASP A 149 10.55 -2.00 -8.38
N GLN A 150 9.45 -2.44 -7.77
CA GLN A 150 8.71 -1.63 -6.80
C GLN A 150 9.53 -1.12 -5.59
N PHE A 151 10.71 -1.70 -5.32
CA PHE A 151 11.56 -1.36 -4.17
C PHE A 151 12.64 -0.33 -4.49
N GLY A 152 12.98 -0.18 -5.76
CA GLY A 152 14.01 0.75 -6.25
C GLY A 152 13.48 1.82 -7.19
N ASN A 153 12.25 1.67 -7.69
CA ASN A 153 11.69 2.55 -8.70
C ASN A 153 11.20 3.88 -8.09
N PRO A 154 11.74 5.03 -8.50
CA PRO A 154 11.34 6.33 -7.98
C PRO A 154 9.88 6.71 -8.32
N ASP A 155 9.29 6.11 -9.34
CA ASP A 155 7.90 6.35 -9.72
C ASP A 155 6.90 5.73 -8.71
N ASN A 156 7.36 4.83 -7.82
CA ASN A 156 6.56 4.34 -6.71
C ASN A 156 6.24 5.46 -5.70
N PRO A 157 7.19 6.12 -5.02
CA PRO A 157 6.87 7.25 -4.15
C PRO A 157 6.30 8.44 -4.93
N ARG A 158 6.66 8.64 -6.20
CA ARG A 158 6.12 9.70 -7.06
C ARG A 158 4.59 9.65 -7.15
N ALA A 159 4.00 8.46 -7.27
CA ALA A 159 2.55 8.29 -7.25
C ALA A 159 1.87 8.91 -6.03
N HIS A 160 2.56 8.92 -4.90
CA HIS A 160 2.06 9.46 -3.64
C HIS A 160 2.40 10.93 -3.44
N ILE A 161 3.52 11.42 -4.02
CA ILE A 161 3.86 12.84 -4.08
C ILE A 161 2.83 13.60 -4.93
N GLU A 162 2.44 13.02 -6.07
CA GLU A 162 1.54 13.65 -7.03
C GLU A 162 0.05 13.39 -6.74
N GLY A 163 -0.28 12.34 -5.97
CA GLY A 163 -1.64 11.91 -5.71
C GLY A 163 -2.03 11.91 -4.23
N THR A 164 -1.61 10.90 -3.47
CA THR A 164 -2.08 10.69 -2.09
C THR A 164 -1.77 11.85 -1.15
N GLY A 165 -0.57 12.42 -1.23
CA GLY A 165 -0.15 13.57 -0.42
C GLY A 165 -1.01 14.80 -0.67
N PRO A 166 -1.17 15.27 -1.93
CA PRO A 166 -2.07 16.36 -2.30
C PRO A 166 -3.52 16.13 -1.87
N GLU A 167 -4.04 14.92 -2.04
CA GLU A 167 -5.40 14.57 -1.62
C GLU A 167 -5.58 14.72 -0.11
N ILE A 168 -4.67 14.16 0.70
CA ILE A 168 -4.71 14.28 2.17
C ILE A 168 -4.64 15.75 2.58
N TRP A 169 -3.73 16.52 1.99
CA TRP A 169 -3.60 17.95 2.30
C TRP A 169 -4.88 18.72 2.03
N THR A 170 -5.48 18.52 0.85
CA THR A 170 -6.71 19.19 0.45
C THR A 170 -7.90 18.74 1.29
N GLN A 171 -8.06 17.43 1.51
CA GLN A 171 -9.17 16.85 2.28
C GLN A 171 -9.13 17.22 3.77
N THR A 172 -7.95 17.54 4.30
CA THR A 172 -7.78 18.05 5.67
C THR A 172 -7.74 19.58 5.73
N GLU A 173 -7.86 20.28 4.60
CA GLU A 173 -7.71 21.73 4.52
C GLU A 173 -6.36 22.20 5.11
N GLY A 174 -5.30 21.39 4.90
CA GLY A 174 -3.98 21.65 5.45
C GLY A 174 -3.84 21.43 6.96
N ARG A 175 -4.85 20.87 7.63
CA ARG A 175 -4.84 20.67 9.10
C ARG A 175 -4.17 19.37 9.55
N VAL A 176 -3.73 18.51 8.63
CA VAL A 176 -3.03 17.29 9.00
C VAL A 176 -1.77 17.62 9.80
N SER A 177 -1.68 17.08 11.01
CA SER A 177 -0.54 17.25 11.92
C SER A 177 0.31 15.97 12.05
N HIS A 178 -0.33 14.80 11.87
CA HIS A 178 0.35 13.49 11.94
C HIS A 178 -0.10 12.61 10.78
N PHE A 179 0.87 11.96 10.15
CA PHE A 179 0.64 10.98 9.11
C PHE A 179 1.18 9.62 9.54
N VAL A 180 0.35 8.59 9.52
CA VAL A 180 0.70 7.23 9.96
C VAL A 180 0.54 6.26 8.79
N SER A 181 1.57 5.47 8.51
CA SER A 181 1.53 4.49 7.42
C SER A 181 2.21 3.19 7.80
N ALA A 182 1.58 2.08 7.43
CA ALA A 182 2.21 0.77 7.44
C ALA A 182 3.38 0.75 6.44
N MET A 183 4.54 0.25 6.86
CA MET A 183 5.76 0.22 6.05
C MET A 183 5.89 -1.13 5.32
N GLY A 184 5.59 -1.14 4.02
CA GLY A 184 5.84 -2.25 3.10
C GLY A 184 7.03 -1.95 2.19
N THR A 185 6.78 -1.53 0.95
CA THR A 185 7.83 -1.06 0.01
C THR A 185 8.41 0.29 0.41
N THR A 186 7.82 0.96 1.35
CA THR A 186 8.04 2.34 1.81
C THR A 186 7.55 3.45 0.88
N GLY A 187 7.14 3.14 -0.36
CA GLY A 187 6.71 4.16 -1.34
C GLY A 187 5.63 5.12 -0.83
N THR A 188 4.61 4.59 -0.13
CA THR A 188 3.51 5.42 0.40
C THR A 188 4.02 6.41 1.45
N ILE A 189 4.77 5.91 2.45
CA ILE A 189 5.27 6.77 3.52
C ILE A 189 6.27 7.79 2.98
N MET A 190 7.14 7.41 2.03
CA MET A 190 8.08 8.32 1.39
C MET A 190 7.38 9.40 0.58
N GLY A 191 6.47 9.02 -0.31
CA GLY A 191 5.81 9.99 -1.18
C GLY A 191 4.89 10.95 -0.43
N VAL A 192 4.08 10.45 0.49
CA VAL A 192 3.18 11.30 1.30
C VAL A 192 3.99 12.22 2.21
N SER A 193 5.01 11.71 2.90
CA SER A 193 5.84 12.53 3.79
C SER A 193 6.61 13.62 3.03
N THR A 194 7.18 13.31 1.87
CA THR A 194 7.81 14.30 0.99
C THR A 194 6.86 15.45 0.68
N TYR A 195 5.63 15.13 0.24
CA TYR A 195 4.65 16.17 -0.07
C TYR A 195 4.21 16.93 1.18
N LEU A 196 3.79 16.25 2.25
CA LEU A 196 3.27 16.92 3.44
C LEU A 196 4.32 17.80 4.12
N LYS A 197 5.57 17.31 4.26
CA LYS A 197 6.67 18.10 4.84
C LYS A 197 7.06 19.29 3.96
N SER A 198 6.89 19.21 2.64
CA SER A 198 7.08 20.36 1.74
C SER A 198 6.03 21.45 1.94
N ARG A 199 4.83 21.10 2.41
CA ARG A 199 3.74 22.04 2.72
C ARG A 199 3.82 22.57 4.14
N ASN A 200 4.17 21.70 5.09
CA ASN A 200 4.36 22.03 6.49
C ASN A 200 5.40 21.07 7.11
N ALA A 201 6.59 21.58 7.37
CA ALA A 201 7.70 20.80 7.93
C ALA A 201 7.43 20.24 9.34
N HIS A 202 6.42 20.74 10.05
CA HIS A 202 6.04 20.27 11.39
C HIS A 202 5.12 19.03 11.36
N VAL A 203 4.65 18.58 10.21
CA VAL A 203 3.88 17.33 10.12
C VAL A 203 4.75 16.16 10.57
N GLN A 204 4.27 15.45 11.60
CA GLN A 204 4.94 14.28 12.14
C GLN A 204 4.57 13.04 11.33
N VAL A 205 5.57 12.28 10.90
CA VAL A 205 5.41 11.05 10.12
C VAL A 205 5.77 9.85 10.97
N VAL A 206 4.82 8.91 11.08
CA VAL A 206 4.97 7.71 11.92
C VAL A 206 4.87 6.45 11.06
N GLY A 207 5.92 5.64 11.09
CA GLY A 207 5.98 4.35 10.42
C GLY A 207 5.50 3.22 11.33
N ALA A 208 4.47 2.45 10.91
CA ALA A 208 4.08 1.24 11.60
C ALA A 208 4.89 0.04 11.08
N GLN A 209 5.59 -0.65 11.97
CA GLN A 209 6.43 -1.82 11.69
C GLN A 209 5.96 -3.02 12.52
N PRO A 210 6.19 -4.28 12.09
CA PRO A 210 5.86 -5.42 12.92
C PRO A 210 6.78 -5.47 14.14
N ALA A 211 6.22 -5.83 15.30
CA ALA A 211 6.99 -6.15 16.50
C ALA A 211 7.83 -7.40 16.25
N GLU A 212 8.83 -7.61 17.09
CA GLU A 212 9.68 -8.80 17.03
C GLU A 212 8.84 -10.08 17.07
N GLY A 213 9.11 -11.02 16.16
CA GLY A 213 8.36 -12.26 16.00
C GLY A 213 6.99 -12.14 15.35
N SER A 214 6.52 -10.92 15.05
CA SER A 214 5.21 -10.70 14.39
C SER A 214 5.34 -10.74 12.86
N GLN A 215 4.37 -11.40 12.20
CA GLN A 215 4.24 -11.43 10.75
C GLN A 215 2.89 -10.84 10.35
N ILE A 216 2.92 -9.59 9.86
CA ILE A 216 1.72 -8.88 9.45
C ILE A 216 1.75 -8.72 7.92
N PRO A 217 0.80 -9.30 7.17
CA PRO A 217 0.74 -9.14 5.72
C PRO A 217 0.73 -7.66 5.31
N GLY A 218 1.68 -7.26 4.46
CA GLY A 218 1.81 -5.87 3.97
C GLY A 218 2.65 -4.94 4.85
N ILE A 219 3.08 -5.37 6.03
CA ILE A 219 4.01 -4.62 6.87
C ILE A 219 5.34 -5.39 6.99
N ARG A 220 6.45 -4.69 6.87
CA ARG A 220 7.79 -5.25 6.99
C ARG A 220 8.68 -4.37 7.85
N LYS A 221 9.54 -5.01 8.64
CA LYS A 221 10.73 -4.39 9.23
C LYS A 221 11.92 -4.85 8.41
N TRP A 222 12.50 -3.93 7.67
CA TRP A 222 13.61 -4.25 6.77
C TRP A 222 14.92 -4.33 7.54
N PRO A 223 15.71 -5.40 7.36
CA PRO A 223 17.13 -5.38 7.73
C PRO A 223 17.85 -4.30 6.93
N GLU A 224 18.86 -3.68 7.51
CA GLU A 224 19.62 -2.59 6.89
C GLU A 224 20.13 -2.96 5.48
N ALA A 225 20.67 -4.18 5.33
CA ALA A 225 21.20 -4.69 4.07
C ALA A 225 20.15 -4.86 2.94
N TYR A 226 18.85 -4.86 3.28
CA TYR A 226 17.76 -5.07 2.32
C TYR A 226 16.79 -3.89 2.28
N MET A 227 17.15 -2.76 2.86
CA MET A 227 16.33 -1.55 2.86
C MET A 227 15.98 -1.16 1.42
N PRO A 228 14.70 -0.87 1.11
CA PRO A 228 14.32 -0.37 -0.20
C PRO A 228 15.14 0.87 -0.60
N ALA A 229 15.64 0.91 -1.84
CA ALA A 229 16.48 2.01 -2.31
C ALA A 229 15.74 3.37 -2.33
N ILE A 230 14.40 3.33 -2.36
CA ILE A 230 13.54 4.53 -2.29
C ILE A 230 13.35 5.07 -0.88
N PHE A 231 13.87 4.38 0.16
CA PHE A 231 13.65 4.78 1.55
C PHE A 231 14.63 5.86 2.02
N ASP A 232 14.09 6.92 2.61
CA ASP A 232 14.82 7.97 3.28
C ASP A 232 14.35 8.07 4.75
N ALA A 233 15.21 7.65 5.66
CA ALA A 233 14.91 7.66 7.09
C ALA A 233 14.66 9.07 7.67
N SER A 234 15.21 10.11 7.06
CA SER A 234 15.05 11.50 7.51
C SER A 234 13.62 12.02 7.39
N LEU A 235 12.79 11.36 6.58
CA LEU A 235 11.38 11.70 6.40
C LEU A 235 10.45 11.07 7.45
N VAL A 236 10.94 10.15 8.29
CA VAL A 236 10.13 9.43 9.29
C VAL A 236 10.56 9.87 10.69
N ASP A 237 9.64 10.49 11.42
CA ASP A 237 9.92 11.08 12.73
C ASP A 237 9.85 10.06 13.87
N ALA A 238 9.01 9.00 13.73
CA ALA A 238 8.86 7.97 14.75
C ALA A 238 8.42 6.63 14.15
N TYR A 239 8.62 5.56 14.93
CA TYR A 239 8.20 4.21 14.58
C TYR A 239 7.36 3.59 15.69
N GLU A 240 6.27 2.91 15.31
CA GLU A 240 5.43 2.12 16.19
C GLU A 240 5.58 0.62 15.86
N SER A 241 5.91 -0.18 16.87
CA SER A 241 6.01 -1.63 16.73
C SER A 241 4.68 -2.28 17.02
N ILE A 242 4.11 -3.01 16.05
CA ILE A 242 2.76 -3.55 16.09
C ILE A 242 2.79 -5.07 16.22
N GLY A 243 2.07 -5.61 17.20
CA GLY A 243 1.88 -7.05 17.37
C GLY A 243 0.88 -7.61 16.36
N GLN A 244 1.10 -8.86 15.90
CA GLN A 244 0.19 -9.52 14.96
C GLN A 244 -1.23 -9.64 15.52
N ALA A 245 -1.37 -10.19 16.75
CA ALA A 245 -2.67 -10.38 17.39
C ALA A 245 -3.42 -9.05 17.62
N GLU A 246 -2.67 -7.99 17.91
CA GLU A 246 -3.21 -6.64 18.08
C GLU A 246 -3.76 -6.09 16.76
N ALA A 247 -3.03 -6.24 15.66
CA ALA A 247 -3.47 -5.84 14.32
C ALA A 247 -4.70 -6.64 13.87
N GLU A 248 -4.72 -7.95 14.09
CA GLU A 248 -5.86 -8.81 13.75
C GLU A 248 -7.11 -8.46 14.57
N THR A 249 -6.97 -8.19 15.86
CA THR A 249 -8.07 -7.74 16.71
C THR A 249 -8.60 -6.38 16.25
N MET A 250 -7.69 -5.45 15.93
CA MET A 250 -8.08 -4.14 15.43
C MET A 250 -8.75 -4.22 14.06
N ALA A 251 -8.38 -5.18 13.19
CA ALA A 251 -9.04 -5.39 11.90
C ALA A 251 -10.52 -5.77 12.07
N ARG A 252 -10.81 -6.65 13.02
CA ARG A 252 -12.20 -7.00 13.38
C ARG A 252 -12.98 -5.81 13.94
N ARG A 253 -12.34 -5.05 14.86
CA ARG A 253 -12.95 -3.84 15.45
C ARG A 253 -13.22 -2.77 14.41
N LEU A 254 -12.28 -2.52 13.49
CA LEU A 254 -12.42 -1.54 12.43
C LEU A 254 -13.64 -1.85 11.54
N ALA A 255 -13.85 -3.12 11.22
CA ALA A 255 -15.04 -3.56 10.48
C ALA A 255 -16.32 -3.44 11.32
N ALA A 256 -16.33 -3.94 12.55
CA ALA A 256 -17.54 -4.03 13.39
C ALA A 256 -17.95 -2.68 13.99
N GLU A 257 -17.01 -1.81 14.31
CA GLU A 257 -17.28 -0.55 15.00
C GLU A 257 -17.37 0.65 14.06
N GLU A 258 -16.56 0.67 12.99
CA GLU A 258 -16.51 1.81 12.05
C GLU A 258 -17.10 1.48 10.67
N GLY A 259 -17.44 0.22 10.39
CA GLY A 259 -17.92 -0.19 9.06
C GLY A 259 -16.83 -0.19 7.98
N ILE A 260 -15.55 -0.10 8.37
CA ILE A 260 -14.41 -0.09 7.44
C ILE A 260 -13.80 -1.48 7.39
N PHE A 261 -14.13 -2.23 6.34
CA PHE A 261 -13.60 -3.57 6.12
C PHE A 261 -12.21 -3.48 5.46
N GLY A 262 -11.20 -3.11 6.26
CA GLY A 262 -9.80 -2.99 5.85
C GLY A 262 -8.98 -4.25 6.14
N GLY A 263 -7.82 -4.39 5.48
CA GLY A 263 -6.88 -5.46 5.71
C GLY A 263 -6.06 -5.28 7.01
N ILE A 264 -5.27 -6.31 7.34
CA ILE A 264 -4.54 -6.39 8.62
C ILE A 264 -3.48 -5.27 8.74
N SER A 265 -2.81 -4.90 7.64
CA SER A 265 -1.86 -3.77 7.65
C SER A 265 -2.52 -2.43 7.91
N SER A 266 -3.76 -2.25 7.45
CA SER A 266 -4.57 -1.06 7.71
C SER A 266 -4.88 -0.93 9.20
N ALA A 267 -5.23 -2.06 9.82
CA ALA A 267 -5.49 -2.14 11.25
C ALA A 267 -4.21 -1.90 12.07
N GLY A 268 -3.06 -2.41 11.62
CA GLY A 268 -1.77 -2.09 12.24
C GLY A 268 -1.44 -0.60 12.19
N ALA A 269 -1.72 0.08 11.07
CA ALA A 269 -1.58 1.53 10.97
C ALA A 269 -2.55 2.28 11.91
N LEU A 270 -3.77 1.77 12.10
CA LEU A 270 -4.72 2.34 13.06
C LEU A 270 -4.24 2.17 14.50
N VAL A 271 -3.69 1.02 14.88
CA VAL A 271 -3.10 0.83 16.21
C VAL A 271 -2.00 1.88 16.47
N ALA A 272 -1.11 2.08 15.50
CA ALA A 272 -0.10 3.13 15.60
C ALA A 272 -0.73 4.53 15.74
N ALA A 273 -1.76 4.84 14.96
CA ALA A 273 -2.46 6.13 15.02
C ALA A 273 -3.14 6.38 16.39
N LEU A 274 -3.71 5.34 17.00
CA LEU A 274 -4.30 5.41 18.34
C LEU A 274 -3.25 5.68 19.41
N ARG A 275 -2.09 5.01 19.34
CA ARG A 275 -0.97 5.26 20.27
C ARG A 275 -0.41 6.69 20.12
N VAL A 276 -0.36 7.23 18.90
CA VAL A 276 -0.05 8.65 18.69
C VAL A 276 -1.09 9.53 19.37
N ALA A 277 -2.38 9.24 19.18
CA ALA A 277 -3.47 10.02 19.76
C ALA A 277 -3.48 10.05 21.31
N GLU A 278 -2.91 9.02 21.97
CA GLU A 278 -2.74 9.01 23.41
C GLU A 278 -1.71 10.03 23.93
N ARG A 279 -0.76 10.44 23.07
CA ARG A 279 0.38 11.29 23.43
C ARG A 279 0.24 12.75 22.97
N VAL A 280 -0.79 13.04 22.16
CA VAL A 280 -0.98 14.37 21.57
C VAL A 280 -2.40 14.91 21.84
N GLU A 281 -2.59 16.20 21.67
CA GLU A 281 -3.87 16.88 21.82
C GLU A 281 -4.16 17.79 20.62
N ASN A 282 -5.44 17.97 20.30
CA ASN A 282 -5.92 18.82 19.21
C ASN A 282 -5.27 18.48 17.84
N ALA A 283 -4.90 17.21 17.65
CA ALA A 283 -4.21 16.72 16.47
C ALA A 283 -5.19 16.20 15.41
N THR A 284 -4.85 16.44 14.14
CA THR A 284 -5.47 15.77 12.99
C THR A 284 -4.53 14.68 12.51
N ILE A 285 -4.88 13.43 12.79
CA ILE A 285 -4.08 12.24 12.54
C ILE A 285 -4.67 11.48 11.36
N VAL A 286 -3.92 11.31 10.29
CA VAL A 286 -4.33 10.55 9.10
C VAL A 286 -3.58 9.24 9.06
N PHE A 287 -4.30 8.12 8.89
CA PHE A 287 -3.69 6.82 8.62
C PHE A 287 -4.21 6.21 7.31
N ILE A 288 -3.42 5.32 6.71
CA ILE A 288 -3.77 4.67 5.44
C ILE A 288 -4.50 3.35 5.70
N VAL A 289 -5.69 3.20 5.12
CA VAL A 289 -6.38 1.92 4.95
C VAL A 289 -5.90 1.32 3.63
N CYS A 290 -4.87 0.48 3.71
CA CYS A 290 -4.06 0.08 2.55
C CYS A 290 -4.83 -0.74 1.50
N ASP A 291 -5.75 -1.62 1.96
CA ASP A 291 -6.51 -2.53 1.11
C ASP A 291 -7.79 -3.00 1.82
N ARG A 292 -8.52 -3.91 1.17
CA ARG A 292 -9.80 -4.46 1.65
C ARG A 292 -9.61 -5.75 2.42
N GLY A 293 -10.48 -5.96 3.41
CA GLY A 293 -10.49 -7.14 4.27
C GLY A 293 -10.89 -8.44 3.56
N ASP A 294 -11.64 -8.36 2.43
CA ASP A 294 -12.05 -9.51 1.64
C ASP A 294 -10.87 -10.35 1.11
N ARG A 295 -9.69 -9.76 1.00
CA ARG A 295 -8.44 -10.47 0.61
C ARG A 295 -7.86 -11.38 1.69
N TYR A 296 -8.43 -11.37 2.88
CA TYR A 296 -7.95 -12.08 4.07
C TYR A 296 -8.98 -13.06 4.64
N LEU A 297 -10.11 -13.29 3.95
CA LEU A 297 -11.18 -14.18 4.45
C LEU A 297 -10.68 -15.62 4.65
N SER A 298 -9.86 -16.13 3.73
CA SER A 298 -9.26 -17.46 3.84
C SER A 298 -8.24 -17.62 4.96
N THR A 299 -7.74 -16.52 5.54
CA THR A 299 -6.79 -16.56 6.67
C THR A 299 -7.48 -16.85 8.01
N GLY A 300 -8.82 -16.77 8.06
CA GLY A 300 -9.61 -16.93 9.27
C GLY A 300 -9.54 -15.76 10.25
N VAL A 301 -8.91 -14.66 9.92
CA VAL A 301 -8.78 -13.47 10.80
C VAL A 301 -10.14 -12.88 11.17
N PHE A 302 -11.11 -12.97 10.26
CA PHE A 302 -12.47 -12.43 10.45
C PHE A 302 -13.50 -13.48 10.90
N ASN A 303 -13.08 -14.70 11.24
CA ASN A 303 -14.00 -15.73 11.73
C ASN A 303 -14.37 -15.45 13.20
N GLU A 304 -15.65 -15.71 13.57
CA GLU A 304 -16.24 -15.35 14.87
C GLU A 304 -15.61 -16.04 16.10
N ASN A 305 -14.80 -17.07 15.92
CA ASN A 305 -14.32 -17.94 17.01
C ASN A 305 -12.81 -17.84 17.28
N ARG A 306 -12.22 -16.66 17.18
CA ARG A 306 -10.82 -16.47 17.61
C ARG A 306 -10.61 -15.26 18.47
#